data_9daad2c21df600698398f68f1f661333
#
_entry.id   9daad2c21df600698398f68f1f661333
#
_cell.length_a   1.000
_cell.length_b   1.000
_cell.length_c   1.000
_cell.angle_alpha   90.00
_cell.angle_beta   90.00
_cell.angle_gamma   90.00
#
_symmetry.space_group_name_H-M   'P 1'
#
loop_
_entity.id
_entity.type
_entity.pdbx_description
1 polymer ?
#
loop_
_entity_poly.entity_id
_entity_poly.type
_entity_poly.pdbx_seq_one_letter_code
_entity_poly.pdbx_strand_id
1 'polypeptide(L)'
;ARSPLPNSMHIELGGSEEKWLMNLSSRQRHFIRKEVYPRRDNWVVRIVDAENPIDQATHDHLFSLYENVKNKSLRLNSFSIPKNFLKVMSSTPGWELILLYPKDPATGLESTMPAAFGACLRGESHYLPLLAGLDYNYVKTHGAYRQLLYRMVTRALDLGLSRIHMGMDAELEKRRVGAKAKLVGMYFQTEDAFAM
;
A
#
# COMPACT_ATOMS: atom_id res chain seq x y z
N ALA A 1 8.88 -29.73 -4.72
CA ALA A 1 9.71 -29.04 -3.73
C ALA A 1 8.91 -27.93 -3.03
N ARG A 2 9.26 -27.58 -1.81
CA ARG A 2 8.67 -26.46 -1.03
C ARG A 2 9.76 -25.44 -0.74
N SER A 3 9.53 -24.17 -1.09
CA SER A 3 10.42 -23.08 -0.72
C SER A 3 9.72 -22.12 0.25
N PRO A 4 10.35 -21.75 1.38
CA PRO A 4 9.80 -20.74 2.27
C PRO A 4 9.82 -19.36 1.59
N LEU A 5 8.72 -18.61 1.74
CA LEU A 5 8.63 -17.22 1.33
C LEU A 5 8.67 -16.31 2.57
N PRO A 6 8.96 -15.00 2.39
CA PRO A 6 8.72 -14.02 3.45
C PRO A 6 7.28 -14.08 3.95
N ASN A 7 7.06 -13.74 5.22
CA ASN A 7 5.74 -13.74 5.81
C ASN A 7 4.76 -12.84 5.02
N SER A 8 3.57 -13.34 4.76
CA SER A 8 2.47 -12.53 4.28
C SER A 8 1.81 -11.81 5.45
N MET A 9 1.55 -10.50 5.29
CA MET A 9 1.01 -9.63 6.33
C MET A 9 -0.49 -9.41 6.13
N HIS A 10 -1.29 -9.60 7.18
CA HIS A 10 -2.75 -9.53 7.10
C HIS A 10 -3.33 -8.69 8.24
N ILE A 11 -4.39 -7.93 7.97
CA ILE A 11 -5.18 -7.19 8.97
C ILE A 11 -6.63 -7.69 8.94
N GLU A 12 -7.19 -7.96 10.13
CA GLU A 12 -8.63 -8.13 10.34
C GLU A 12 -9.21 -6.78 10.79
N LEU A 13 -10.20 -6.25 10.07
CA LEU A 13 -10.64 -4.86 10.23
C LEU A 13 -11.72 -4.66 11.29
N GLY A 14 -12.64 -5.60 11.45
CA GLY A 14 -13.73 -5.49 12.44
C GLY A 14 -14.88 -4.57 12.03
N GLY A 15 -14.88 -4.00 10.81
CA GLY A 15 -16.00 -3.27 10.21
C GLY A 15 -16.08 -1.77 10.50
N SER A 16 -15.24 -1.20 11.39
CA SER A 16 -15.12 0.25 11.58
C SER A 16 -13.73 0.63 12.05
N GLU A 17 -13.34 1.90 11.85
CA GLU A 17 -12.06 2.42 12.33
C GLU A 17 -11.93 2.31 13.85
N GLU A 18 -13.00 2.55 14.58
CA GLU A 18 -13.03 2.40 16.03
C GLU A 18 -12.74 0.97 16.47
N LYS A 19 -13.44 -0.02 15.86
CA LYS A 19 -13.20 -1.44 16.14
C LYS A 19 -11.81 -1.88 15.73
N TRP A 20 -11.32 -1.41 14.57
CA TRP A 20 -9.94 -1.66 14.17
C TRP A 20 -8.96 -1.13 15.22
N LEU A 21 -9.12 0.12 15.70
CA LEU A 21 -8.29 0.69 16.74
C LEU A 21 -8.37 -0.11 18.05
N MET A 22 -9.55 -0.56 18.46
CA MET A 22 -9.71 -1.38 19.67
C MET A 22 -8.97 -2.72 19.58
N ASN A 23 -8.87 -3.29 18.38
CA ASN A 23 -8.13 -4.53 18.13
C ASN A 23 -6.59 -4.36 18.11
N LEU A 24 -6.10 -3.13 18.08
CA LEU A 24 -4.68 -2.83 18.19
C LEU A 24 -4.18 -2.94 19.63
N SER A 25 -2.90 -3.32 19.82
CA SER A 25 -2.24 -3.21 21.11
C SER A 25 -2.10 -1.74 21.54
N SER A 26 -1.90 -1.50 22.84
CA SER A 26 -1.69 -0.15 23.37
C SER A 26 -0.54 0.59 22.67
N ARG A 27 0.57 -0.13 22.35
CA ARG A 27 1.71 0.42 21.63
C ARG A 27 1.34 0.84 20.20
N GLN A 28 0.56 0.03 19.49
CA GLN A 28 0.09 0.34 18.13
C GLN A 28 -0.88 1.53 18.15
N ARG A 29 -1.85 1.57 19.08
CA ARG A 29 -2.74 2.72 19.25
C ARG A 29 -1.98 4.01 19.54
N HIS A 30 -0.98 3.93 20.41
CA HIS A 30 -0.11 5.09 20.68
C HIS A 30 0.61 5.56 19.42
N PHE A 31 1.16 4.62 18.63
CA PHE A 31 1.80 4.94 17.36
C PHE A 31 0.84 5.63 16.37
N ILE A 32 -0.39 5.12 16.20
CA ILE A 32 -1.39 5.75 15.32
C ILE A 32 -1.67 7.18 15.76
N ARG A 33 -1.92 7.39 17.06
CA ARG A 33 -2.24 8.72 17.63
C ARG A 33 -1.07 9.71 17.56
N LYS A 34 0.17 9.27 17.67
CA LYS A 34 1.36 10.14 17.71
C LYS A 34 2.00 10.36 16.35
N GLU A 35 1.97 9.35 15.47
CA GLU A 35 2.72 9.37 14.23
C GLU A 35 1.85 9.47 12.97
N VAL A 36 0.61 9.00 13.03
CA VAL A 36 -0.26 8.95 11.87
C VAL A 36 -1.28 10.08 11.88
N TYR A 37 -2.09 10.18 12.92
CA TYR A 37 -3.17 11.17 13.02
C TYR A 37 -2.73 12.63 12.90
N PRO A 38 -1.64 13.09 13.56
CA PRO A 38 -1.22 14.48 13.46
C PRO A 38 -0.80 14.92 12.05
N ARG A 39 -0.48 13.95 11.19
CA ARG A 39 -0.02 14.21 9.82
C ARG A 39 -1.08 13.90 8.75
N ARG A 40 -2.26 13.41 9.13
CA ARG A 40 -3.28 12.99 8.16
C ARG A 40 -3.81 14.15 7.31
N ASP A 41 -3.89 15.34 7.88
CA ASP A 41 -4.42 16.52 7.24
C ASP A 41 -3.39 17.24 6.34
N ASN A 42 -2.12 16.80 6.39
CA ASN A 42 -1.06 17.25 5.49
C ASN A 42 -1.14 16.59 4.10
N TRP A 43 -2.18 15.80 3.85
CA TRP A 43 -2.35 15.04 2.62
C TRP A 43 -3.73 15.22 2.03
N VAL A 44 -3.77 15.43 0.72
CA VAL A 44 -4.99 15.21 -0.08
C VAL A 44 -4.92 13.79 -0.63
N VAL A 45 -6.03 13.07 -0.51
CA VAL A 45 -6.15 11.68 -0.96
C VAL A 45 -7.08 11.64 -2.16
N ARG A 46 -6.62 11.03 -3.25
CA ARG A 46 -7.46 10.76 -4.43
C ARG A 46 -7.47 9.28 -4.72
N ILE A 47 -8.65 8.77 -5.05
CA ILE A 47 -8.82 7.40 -5.54
C ILE A 47 -8.98 7.47 -7.05
N VAL A 48 -8.18 6.69 -7.75
CA VAL A 48 -8.17 6.58 -9.21
C VAL A 48 -8.56 5.17 -9.57
N ASP A 49 -9.50 5.02 -10.47
CA ASP A 49 -9.99 3.76 -10.99
C ASP A 49 -10.45 3.94 -12.45
N ALA A 50 -11.13 2.94 -13.01
CA ALA A 50 -11.61 2.98 -14.38
C ALA A 50 -12.61 4.12 -14.66
N GLU A 51 -13.33 4.59 -13.63
CA GLU A 51 -14.32 5.68 -13.73
C GLU A 51 -13.69 7.06 -13.54
N ASN A 52 -12.57 7.12 -12.80
CA ASN A 52 -11.85 8.35 -12.46
C ASN A 52 -10.38 8.26 -12.91
N PRO A 53 -10.10 8.32 -14.22
CA PRO A 53 -8.75 8.15 -14.76
C PRO A 53 -7.88 9.38 -14.48
N ILE A 54 -6.56 9.16 -14.51
CA ILE A 54 -5.54 10.20 -14.47
C ILE A 54 -4.86 10.35 -15.83
N ASP A 55 -4.21 11.49 -16.03
CA ASP A 55 -3.47 11.78 -17.25
C ASP A 55 -2.16 10.97 -17.39
N GLN A 56 -1.55 11.02 -18.57
CA GLN A 56 -0.32 10.29 -18.87
C GLN A 56 0.86 10.80 -18.04
N ALA A 57 0.95 12.11 -17.79
CA ALA A 57 2.04 12.70 -17.02
C ALA A 57 2.02 12.20 -15.57
N THR A 58 0.82 12.08 -14.97
CA THR A 58 0.65 11.50 -13.64
C THR A 58 1.03 10.02 -13.65
N HIS A 59 0.64 9.22 -14.67
CA HIS A 59 1.08 7.82 -14.78
C HIS A 59 2.59 7.67 -14.84
N ASP A 60 3.28 8.49 -15.64
CA ASP A 60 4.73 8.46 -15.76
C ASP A 60 5.41 8.81 -14.43
N HIS A 61 4.83 9.78 -13.70
CA HIS A 61 5.31 10.13 -12.36
C HIS A 61 5.10 8.97 -11.37
N LEU A 62 3.93 8.32 -11.35
CA LEU A 62 3.70 7.16 -10.50
C LEU A 62 4.69 6.04 -10.78
N PHE A 63 5.04 5.82 -12.05
CA PHE A 63 6.06 4.84 -12.40
C PHE A 63 7.42 5.19 -11.80
N SER A 64 7.81 6.47 -11.79
CA SER A 64 9.05 6.92 -11.14
C SER A 64 9.03 6.68 -9.62
N LEU A 65 7.89 6.89 -8.96
CA LEU A 65 7.73 6.59 -7.53
C LEU A 65 7.85 5.08 -7.24
N TYR A 66 7.32 4.24 -8.13
CA TYR A 66 7.50 2.78 -8.05
C TYR A 66 8.98 2.39 -8.20
N GLU A 67 9.69 2.94 -9.18
CA GLU A 67 11.13 2.71 -9.38
C GLU A 67 11.94 3.12 -8.14
N ASN A 68 11.57 4.20 -7.45
CA ASN A 68 12.21 4.59 -6.19
C ASN A 68 12.11 3.48 -5.12
N VAL A 69 10.93 2.85 -4.97
CA VAL A 69 10.73 1.76 -4.03
C VAL A 69 11.48 0.51 -4.47
N LYS A 70 11.38 0.14 -5.76
CA LYS A 70 12.08 -0.99 -6.35
C LYS A 70 13.59 -0.91 -6.12
N ASN A 71 14.19 0.25 -6.40
CA ASN A 71 15.64 0.45 -6.28
C ASN A 71 16.14 0.44 -4.83
N LYS A 72 15.27 0.71 -3.85
CA LYS A 72 15.61 0.63 -2.41
C LYS A 72 15.31 -0.72 -1.78
N SER A 73 14.50 -1.56 -2.42
CA SER A 73 14.15 -2.86 -1.87
C SER A 73 15.29 -3.87 -2.07
N LEU A 74 15.70 -4.52 -0.97
CA LEU A 74 16.79 -5.50 -0.99
C LEU A 74 16.30 -6.95 -1.23
N ARG A 75 14.99 -7.20 -1.28
CA ARG A 75 14.48 -8.58 -1.16
C ARG A 75 13.56 -9.10 -2.24
N LEU A 76 12.60 -8.34 -2.76
CA LEU A 76 11.52 -8.92 -3.60
C LEU A 76 11.23 -8.18 -4.91
N ASN A 77 11.96 -7.12 -5.24
CA ASN A 77 11.68 -6.32 -6.43
C ASN A 77 12.61 -6.66 -7.59
N SER A 78 12.75 -7.93 -7.89
CA SER A 78 13.53 -8.39 -9.04
C SER A 78 12.79 -8.27 -10.38
N PHE A 79 11.49 -8.00 -10.35
CA PHE A 79 10.68 -7.90 -11.56
C PHE A 79 10.52 -6.44 -11.99
N SER A 80 10.91 -6.15 -13.23
CA SER A 80 10.56 -4.88 -13.87
C SER A 80 9.15 -4.98 -14.41
N ILE A 81 8.27 -4.08 -13.97
CA ILE A 81 6.94 -3.96 -14.60
C ILE A 81 7.02 -3.07 -15.84
N PRO A 82 6.21 -3.30 -16.89
CA PRO A 82 6.11 -2.39 -18.02
C PRO A 82 5.64 -1.00 -17.60
N LYS A 83 6.08 0.06 -18.28
CA LYS A 83 5.69 1.45 -17.96
C LYS A 83 4.19 1.69 -17.95
N ASN A 84 3.45 1.01 -18.81
CA ASN A 84 1.99 1.12 -18.89
C ASN A 84 1.25 0.25 -17.86
N PHE A 85 1.95 -0.50 -17.01
CA PHE A 85 1.32 -1.45 -16.08
C PHE A 85 0.36 -0.77 -15.11
N LEU A 86 0.76 0.35 -14.49
CA LEU A 86 -0.10 1.11 -13.58
C LEU A 86 -1.33 1.68 -14.30
N LYS A 87 -1.19 2.08 -15.57
CA LYS A 87 -2.31 2.52 -16.40
C LYS A 87 -3.30 1.40 -16.65
N VAL A 88 -2.80 0.22 -17.02
CA VAL A 88 -3.64 -0.97 -17.21
C VAL A 88 -4.37 -1.33 -15.91
N MET A 89 -3.67 -1.33 -14.77
CA MET A 89 -4.29 -1.60 -13.47
C MET A 89 -5.43 -0.60 -13.20
N SER A 90 -5.18 0.71 -13.26
CA SER A 90 -6.19 1.73 -12.95
C SER A 90 -7.38 1.75 -13.93
N SER A 91 -7.22 1.19 -15.13
CA SER A 91 -8.29 1.05 -16.13
C SER A 91 -9.03 -0.28 -16.04
N THR A 92 -8.60 -1.19 -15.18
CA THR A 92 -9.20 -2.54 -15.04
C THR A 92 -10.20 -2.55 -13.89
N PRO A 93 -11.44 -3.01 -14.09
CA PRO A 93 -12.42 -3.11 -13.00
C PRO A 93 -11.89 -3.88 -11.80
N GLY A 94 -12.20 -3.39 -10.60
CA GLY A 94 -11.73 -3.96 -9.35
C GLY A 94 -10.37 -3.42 -8.88
N TRP A 95 -9.57 -2.80 -9.75
CA TRP A 95 -8.34 -2.13 -9.35
C TRP A 95 -8.57 -0.66 -9.03
N GLU A 96 -7.81 -0.14 -8.08
CA GLU A 96 -7.76 1.29 -7.78
C GLU A 96 -6.34 1.70 -7.34
N LEU A 97 -6.03 2.98 -7.54
CA LEU A 97 -4.83 3.61 -7.02
C LEU A 97 -5.23 4.60 -5.93
N ILE A 98 -4.61 4.49 -4.75
CA ILE A 98 -4.69 5.51 -3.69
C ILE A 98 -3.53 6.45 -3.91
N LEU A 99 -3.79 7.72 -4.24
CA LEU A 99 -2.78 8.75 -4.44
C LEU A 99 -2.73 9.70 -3.26
N LEU A 100 -1.53 10.02 -2.77
CA LEU A 100 -1.30 10.97 -1.68
C LEU A 100 -0.57 12.19 -2.21
N TYR A 101 -1.25 13.33 -2.22
CA TYR A 101 -0.70 14.64 -2.59
C TYR A 101 -0.33 15.40 -1.31
N PRO A 102 0.96 15.77 -1.11
CA PRO A 102 1.34 16.52 0.08
C PRO A 102 0.83 17.95 0.00
N LYS A 103 0.43 18.50 1.14
CA LYS A 103 0.16 19.93 1.32
C LYS A 103 1.42 20.62 1.84
N ASP A 104 1.69 21.80 1.33
CA ASP A 104 2.69 22.70 1.89
C ASP A 104 2.27 23.12 3.30
N PRO A 105 3.10 22.90 4.35
CA PRO A 105 2.73 23.21 5.72
C PRO A 105 2.51 24.72 5.99
N ALA A 106 3.14 25.61 5.21
CA ALA A 106 3.07 27.05 5.40
C ALA A 106 1.85 27.67 4.69
N THR A 107 1.52 27.16 3.50
CA THR A 107 0.47 27.74 2.65
C THR A 107 -0.82 26.91 2.61
N GLY A 108 -0.74 25.64 3.01
CA GLY A 108 -1.83 24.66 2.87
C GLY A 108 -2.10 24.23 1.43
N LEU A 109 -1.33 24.73 0.46
CA LEU A 109 -1.51 24.41 -0.96
C LEU A 109 -1.12 22.95 -1.23
N GLU A 110 -1.94 22.31 -2.04
CA GLU A 110 -1.70 20.94 -2.50
C GLU A 110 -0.60 20.92 -3.58
N SER A 111 0.27 19.92 -3.52
CA SER A 111 1.22 19.63 -4.60
C SER A 111 0.50 19.23 -5.88
N THR A 112 1.05 19.62 -7.02
CA THR A 112 0.52 19.22 -8.34
C THR A 112 0.70 17.74 -8.65
N MET A 113 1.67 17.06 -8.00
CA MET A 113 1.96 15.65 -8.19
C MET A 113 1.90 14.89 -6.87
N PRO A 114 1.45 13.61 -6.88
CA PRO A 114 1.43 12.79 -5.67
C PRO A 114 2.84 12.41 -5.24
N ALA A 115 3.09 12.36 -3.92
CA ALA A 115 4.35 11.91 -3.35
C ALA A 115 4.33 10.43 -2.92
N ALA A 116 3.16 9.81 -2.93
CA ALA A 116 3.02 8.38 -2.67
C ALA A 116 1.79 7.82 -3.39
N PHE A 117 1.85 6.55 -3.73
CA PHE A 117 0.69 5.81 -4.18
C PHE A 117 0.68 4.36 -3.70
N GLY A 118 -0.50 3.76 -3.67
CA GLY A 118 -0.71 2.33 -3.52
C GLY A 118 -1.66 1.81 -4.58
N ALA A 119 -1.24 0.76 -5.30
CA ALA A 119 -2.11 0.06 -6.24
C ALA A 119 -2.74 -1.14 -5.54
N CYS A 120 -4.06 -1.18 -5.52
CA CYS A 120 -4.86 -2.09 -4.72
C CYS A 120 -5.95 -2.77 -5.54
N LEU A 121 -6.19 -4.05 -5.26
CA LEU A 121 -7.31 -4.80 -5.82
C LEU A 121 -8.43 -4.91 -4.79
N ARG A 122 -9.65 -4.59 -5.20
CA ARG A 122 -10.88 -4.78 -4.42
C ARG A 122 -11.43 -6.17 -4.71
N GLY A 123 -11.27 -7.09 -3.79
CA GLY A 123 -11.93 -8.39 -3.83
C GLY A 123 -13.29 -8.35 -3.13
N GLU A 124 -14.01 -9.45 -3.09
CA GLU A 124 -15.34 -9.55 -2.45
C GLU A 124 -15.29 -9.28 -0.93
N SER A 125 -14.29 -9.76 -0.23
CA SER A 125 -14.13 -9.61 1.23
C SER A 125 -12.76 -9.11 1.65
N HIS A 126 -11.83 -8.98 0.71
CA HIS A 126 -10.43 -8.68 0.95
C HIS A 126 -9.97 -7.50 0.12
N TYR A 127 -9.17 -6.64 0.73
CA TYR A 127 -8.43 -5.58 0.06
C TYR A 127 -6.97 -6.01 -0.10
N LEU A 128 -6.44 -5.91 -1.30
CA LEU A 128 -5.12 -6.43 -1.64
C LEU A 128 -4.21 -5.31 -2.19
N PRO A 129 -3.53 -4.55 -1.35
CA PRO A 129 -2.42 -3.70 -1.79
C PRO A 129 -1.31 -4.55 -2.42
N LEU A 130 -1.01 -4.29 -3.70
CA LEU A 130 0.00 -5.05 -4.45
C LEU A 130 1.30 -4.27 -4.62
N LEU A 131 1.21 -3.02 -5.05
CA LEU A 131 2.36 -2.17 -5.33
C LEU A 131 2.25 -0.86 -4.54
N ALA A 132 3.41 -0.27 -4.24
CA ALA A 132 3.52 1.06 -3.69
C ALA A 132 4.65 1.83 -4.36
N GLY A 133 4.48 3.14 -4.50
CA GLY A 133 5.51 4.06 -4.92
C GLY A 133 5.65 5.20 -3.92
N LEU A 134 6.86 5.70 -3.73
CA LEU A 134 7.17 6.70 -2.71
C LEU A 134 8.21 7.71 -3.19
N ASP A 135 7.94 8.99 -2.93
CA ASP A 135 9.00 9.99 -2.83
C ASP A 135 9.57 9.94 -1.40
N TYR A 136 10.83 9.53 -1.29
CA TYR A 136 11.48 9.35 0.00
C TYR A 136 11.73 10.65 0.76
N ASN A 137 11.69 11.82 0.10
CA ASN A 137 11.75 13.13 0.77
C ASN A 137 10.58 13.31 1.74
N TYR A 138 9.41 12.76 1.41
CA TYR A 138 8.20 12.84 2.23
C TYR A 138 8.04 11.70 3.25
N VAL A 139 8.86 10.65 3.17
CA VAL A 139 8.74 9.50 4.10
C VAL A 139 9.07 9.91 5.52
N LYS A 140 10.14 10.67 5.75
CA LYS A 140 10.55 11.12 7.09
C LYS A 140 9.78 12.36 7.55
N THR A 141 9.64 13.35 6.68
CA THR A 141 9.06 14.66 6.99
C THR A 141 7.54 14.59 7.19
N HIS A 142 6.82 13.93 6.30
CA HIS A 142 5.35 13.86 6.27
C HIS A 142 4.80 12.48 6.61
N GLY A 143 5.66 11.48 6.83
CA GLY A 143 5.24 10.12 7.14
C GLY A 143 4.54 9.40 5.97
N ALA A 144 4.92 9.70 4.71
CA ALA A 144 4.23 9.25 3.50
C ALA A 144 3.84 7.77 3.51
N TYR A 145 4.78 6.87 3.84
CA TYR A 145 4.48 5.43 3.85
C TYR A 145 3.48 5.04 4.96
N ARG A 146 3.59 5.66 6.14
CA ARG A 146 2.66 5.43 7.26
C ARG A 146 1.25 5.93 6.93
N GLN A 147 1.16 7.09 6.27
CA GLN A 147 -0.10 7.61 5.77
C GLN A 147 -0.70 6.69 4.71
N LEU A 148 0.11 6.20 3.78
CA LEU A 148 -0.36 5.27 2.75
C LEU A 148 -0.94 3.98 3.38
N LEU A 149 -0.24 3.37 4.35
CA LEU A 149 -0.75 2.19 5.06
C LEU A 149 -2.06 2.49 5.80
N TYR A 150 -2.16 3.64 6.46
CA TYR A 150 -3.38 4.07 7.13
C TYR A 150 -4.53 4.27 6.13
N ARG A 151 -4.27 4.92 4.99
CA ARG A 151 -5.30 5.12 3.95
C ARG A 151 -5.76 3.81 3.31
N MET A 152 -4.90 2.82 3.19
CA MET A 152 -5.31 1.46 2.78
C MET A 152 -6.28 0.83 3.80
N VAL A 153 -6.03 1.04 5.10
CA VAL A 153 -6.92 0.56 6.16
C VAL A 153 -8.27 1.26 6.11
N THR A 154 -8.28 2.60 6.09
CA THR A 154 -9.55 3.36 6.06
C THR A 154 -10.33 3.08 4.78
N ARG A 155 -9.66 3.02 3.62
CA ARG A 155 -10.32 2.68 2.35
C ARG A 155 -10.98 1.30 2.36
N ALA A 156 -10.31 0.30 2.90
CA ALA A 156 -10.90 -1.04 3.02
C ALA A 156 -12.13 -1.06 3.96
N LEU A 157 -12.11 -0.25 5.02
CA LEU A 157 -13.26 -0.04 5.91
C LEU A 157 -14.41 0.67 5.19
N ASP A 158 -14.13 1.74 4.44
CA ASP A 158 -15.13 2.48 3.65
C ASP A 158 -15.82 1.58 2.62
N LEU A 159 -15.08 0.62 2.07
CA LEU A 159 -15.59 -0.40 1.15
C LEU A 159 -16.34 -1.55 1.85
N GLY A 160 -16.43 -1.54 3.18
CA GLY A 160 -17.08 -2.62 3.95
C GLY A 160 -16.32 -3.95 3.95
N LEU A 161 -15.05 -3.94 3.57
CA LEU A 161 -14.24 -5.15 3.50
C LEU A 161 -13.77 -5.59 4.89
N SER A 162 -13.65 -6.91 5.09
CA SER A 162 -13.32 -7.47 6.40
C SER A 162 -11.82 -7.63 6.65
N ARG A 163 -11.01 -7.69 5.58
CA ARG A 163 -9.58 -8.03 5.66
C ARG A 163 -8.74 -7.26 4.67
N ILE A 164 -7.46 -7.08 5.04
CA ILE A 164 -6.43 -6.59 4.12
C ILE A 164 -5.31 -7.61 4.03
N HIS A 165 -4.91 -7.96 2.81
CA HIS A 165 -3.68 -8.69 2.52
C HIS A 165 -2.62 -7.68 2.10
N MET A 166 -1.76 -7.28 3.02
CA MET A 166 -0.75 -6.25 2.79
C MET A 166 0.50 -6.76 2.04
N GLY A 167 0.48 -8.01 1.56
CA GLY A 167 1.63 -8.62 0.90
C GLY A 167 2.80 -8.87 1.84
N MET A 168 3.97 -9.06 1.26
CA MET A 168 5.23 -9.34 1.97
C MET A 168 6.00 -8.04 2.20
N ASP A 169 7.18 -8.13 2.83
CA ASP A 169 8.10 -7.03 3.17
C ASP A 169 7.53 -5.92 4.07
N ALA A 170 8.40 -4.98 4.46
CA ALA A 170 8.08 -3.86 5.36
C ALA A 170 7.31 -4.30 6.61
N GLU A 171 7.58 -5.49 7.13
CA GLU A 171 6.86 -6.13 8.24
C GLU A 171 6.73 -5.21 9.46
N LEU A 172 7.78 -4.48 9.81
CA LEU A 172 7.78 -3.59 10.97
C LEU A 172 6.72 -2.49 10.85
N GLU A 173 6.63 -1.81 9.71
CA GLU A 173 5.66 -0.73 9.51
C GLU A 173 4.24 -1.28 9.39
N LYS A 174 4.06 -2.43 8.71
CA LYS A 174 2.76 -3.10 8.61
C LYS A 174 2.25 -3.59 9.96
N ARG A 175 3.13 -4.12 10.81
CA ARG A 175 2.76 -4.48 12.20
C ARG A 175 2.28 -3.28 13.02
N ARG A 176 2.80 -2.08 12.78
CA ARG A 176 2.38 -0.85 13.47
C ARG A 176 0.92 -0.48 13.20
N VAL A 177 0.39 -0.84 12.04
CA VAL A 177 -1.02 -0.66 11.68
C VAL A 177 -1.87 -1.91 11.94
N GLY A 178 -1.36 -2.87 12.70
CA GLY A 178 -2.11 -4.03 13.17
C GLY A 178 -1.96 -5.30 12.33
N ALA A 179 -1.07 -5.30 11.33
CA ALA A 179 -0.87 -6.50 10.53
C ALA A 179 -0.20 -7.62 11.33
N LYS A 180 -0.70 -8.83 11.13
CA LYS A 180 -0.16 -10.09 11.67
C LYS A 180 0.50 -10.89 10.55
N ALA A 181 1.64 -11.49 10.87
CA ALA A 181 2.35 -12.34 9.94
C ALA A 181 1.69 -13.71 9.80
N LYS A 182 1.58 -14.20 8.57
CA LYS A 182 1.24 -15.59 8.26
C LYS A 182 2.37 -16.21 7.48
N LEU A 183 2.78 -17.40 7.88
CA LEU A 183 3.75 -18.21 7.13
C LEU A 183 3.13 -18.60 5.79
N VAL A 184 3.88 -18.38 4.73
CA VAL A 184 3.53 -18.81 3.39
C VAL A 184 4.66 -19.58 2.76
N GLY A 185 4.34 -20.42 1.79
CA GLY A 185 5.31 -21.20 1.06
C GLY A 185 4.88 -21.37 -0.38
N MET A 186 5.86 -21.55 -1.25
CA MET A 186 5.63 -21.86 -2.65
C MET A 186 5.87 -23.35 -2.88
N TYR A 187 4.95 -23.98 -3.59
CA TYR A 187 5.07 -25.36 -4.02
C TYR A 187 5.33 -25.37 -5.52
N PHE A 188 6.35 -26.10 -5.91
CA PHE A 188 6.70 -26.30 -7.32
C PHE A 188 6.43 -27.76 -7.68
N GLN A 189 5.77 -27.94 -8.81
CA GLN A 189 5.63 -29.23 -9.46
C GLN A 189 6.16 -29.10 -10.88
N THR A 190 7.03 -29.99 -11.27
CA THR A 190 7.58 -30.08 -12.63
C THR A 190 7.60 -31.54 -13.06
N GLU A 191 7.40 -31.78 -14.36
CA GLU A 191 7.56 -33.10 -14.97
C GLU A 191 9.03 -33.38 -15.33
N ASP A 192 9.90 -32.36 -15.27
CA ASP A 192 11.32 -32.48 -15.53
C ASP A 192 12.05 -32.90 -14.23
N ALA A 193 12.57 -34.11 -14.22
CA ALA A 193 13.31 -34.69 -13.08
C ALA A 193 14.64 -33.96 -12.78
N PHE A 194 15.16 -33.13 -13.69
CA PHE A 194 16.39 -32.34 -13.52
C PHE A 194 16.14 -30.94 -12.96
N ALA A 195 14.90 -30.50 -12.83
CA ALA A 195 14.54 -29.17 -12.34
C ALA A 195 14.23 -29.13 -10.82
N MET A 196 14.55 -30.17 -10.06
CA MET A 196 14.38 -30.25 -8.62
C MET A 196 15.67 -30.05 -7.85
#